data_3f2f445424a1cb462297aaa93b2d9edf
#
_entry.id   3f2f445424a1cb462297aaa93b2d9edf
#
_cell.length_a   1.000
_cell.length_b   1.000
_cell.length_c   1.000
_cell.angle_alpha   90.00
_cell.angle_beta   90.00
_cell.angle_gamma   90.00
#
_symmetry.space_group_name_H-M   'P 1'
#
loop_
_entity.id
_entity.type
_entity.pdbx_description
1 polymer ?
#
loop_
_entity_poly.entity_id
_entity_poly.type
_entity_poly.pdbx_seq_one_letter_code
_entity_poly.pdbx_strand_id
1 'polypeptide(L)'
;MDRPDSNIPQAPEGYSRPESSPQNFAGPSNQNGGKPRPFEAPTYKQGFVLCVVGGVITGLLSFIGAALVAYGMVIAVYCKKGHGWFGPAITSVLVTGVAAYLLSGPTEAATSVTACALALGVGYAFATEKLTVGVGSLLVGATALALLGYDAFFAAMAGTTLPELAQNVFNQYASQVSGASPEIQEGLSTAKALFMLFWPTSYTGMALLYFVIARFGARTVYKALTRDPQKLPQFQLMDVP
;
A
#
# COMPACT_ATOMS: atom_id res chain seq x y z
N MET A 1 24.27 -19.49 57.72
CA MET A 1 23.61 -19.71 56.42
C MET A 1 24.56 -19.18 55.34
N ASP A 2 25.38 -20.08 54.83
CA ASP A 2 26.51 -19.80 53.96
C ASP A 2 26.04 -19.72 52.52
N ARG A 3 26.52 -18.72 51.78
CA ARG A 3 26.29 -18.62 50.34
C ARG A 3 27.30 -19.53 49.64
N PRO A 4 26.92 -20.34 48.63
CA PRO A 4 27.87 -21.10 47.85
C PRO A 4 28.54 -20.19 46.82
N ASP A 5 29.90 -20.33 46.75
CA ASP A 5 30.78 -19.68 45.82
C ASP A 5 30.44 -20.05 44.37
N SER A 6 30.32 -19.04 43.54
CA SER A 6 30.15 -19.21 42.10
C SER A 6 31.55 -19.43 41.46
N ASN A 7 31.84 -20.68 41.09
CA ASN A 7 32.97 -21.05 40.27
C ASN A 7 32.70 -20.54 38.83
N ILE A 8 33.32 -19.43 38.47
CA ILE A 8 33.43 -18.97 37.11
C ILE A 8 34.67 -19.62 36.49
N PRO A 9 34.59 -20.40 35.41
CA PRO A 9 35.76 -20.92 34.74
C PRO A 9 36.56 -19.78 34.10
N GLN A 10 37.81 -19.65 34.50
CA GLN A 10 38.79 -18.73 33.84
C GLN A 10 39.02 -19.20 32.40
N ALA A 11 38.90 -18.28 31.45
CA ALA A 11 39.23 -18.50 30.05
C ALA A 11 40.74 -18.74 29.90
N PRO A 12 41.22 -19.65 29.03
CA PRO A 12 42.64 -19.89 28.81
C PRO A 12 43.32 -18.65 28.21
N GLU A 13 44.38 -18.21 28.89
CA GLU A 13 45.33 -17.21 28.36
C GLU A 13 46.02 -17.79 27.12
N GLY A 14 45.88 -17.15 25.98
CA GLY A 14 46.64 -17.53 24.81
C GLY A 14 46.01 -17.24 23.43
N TYR A 15 44.96 -16.43 23.32
CA TYR A 15 44.53 -15.97 22.00
C TYR A 15 45.04 -14.56 21.74
N SER A 16 46.25 -14.47 21.11
CA SER A 16 46.68 -13.27 20.42
C SER A 16 45.72 -12.94 19.28
N ARG A 17 44.95 -11.91 19.47
CA ARG A 17 44.08 -11.30 18.46
C ARG A 17 44.95 -10.85 17.30
N PRO A 18 44.75 -11.31 16.04
CA PRO A 18 45.47 -10.73 14.92
C PRO A 18 45.06 -9.26 14.79
N GLU A 19 46.05 -8.36 14.87
CA GLU A 19 45.91 -6.95 14.52
C GLU A 19 45.43 -6.88 13.05
N SER A 20 44.14 -6.68 12.85
CA SER A 20 43.61 -6.30 11.55
C SER A 20 44.02 -4.84 11.28
N SER A 21 45.14 -4.67 10.57
CA SER A 21 45.47 -3.41 9.95
C SER A 21 44.27 -2.88 9.20
N PRO A 22 43.90 -1.60 9.33
CA PRO A 22 42.86 -1.00 8.53
C PRO A 22 43.34 -1.00 7.07
N GLN A 23 42.87 -1.97 6.27
CA GLN A 23 42.99 -1.89 4.82
C GLN A 23 42.18 -0.67 4.37
N ASN A 24 42.92 0.42 4.09
CA ASN A 24 42.43 1.55 3.33
C ASN A 24 41.99 1.04 1.96
N PHE A 25 40.72 0.62 1.84
CA PHE A 25 40.03 0.55 0.55
C PHE A 25 39.89 1.99 0.05
N ALA A 26 40.93 2.51 -0.62
CA ALA A 26 40.80 3.65 -1.49
C ALA A 26 39.90 3.23 -2.65
N GLY A 27 38.56 3.31 -2.46
CA GLY A 27 37.60 3.28 -3.55
C GLY A 27 37.92 4.44 -4.50
N PRO A 28 37.60 4.33 -5.82
CA PRO A 28 37.92 5.35 -6.79
C PRO A 28 37.42 6.69 -6.28
N SER A 29 38.31 7.61 -6.03
CA SER A 29 38.05 8.97 -5.60
C SER A 29 37.27 9.66 -6.73
N ASN A 30 35.94 9.72 -6.56
CA ASN A 30 35.07 10.51 -7.42
C ASN A 30 35.36 11.99 -7.08
N GLN A 31 36.37 12.57 -7.75
CA GLN A 31 36.84 13.96 -7.58
C GLN A 31 35.88 15.02 -8.14
N ASN A 32 34.59 14.70 -8.29
CA ASN A 32 33.58 15.70 -8.45
C ASN A 32 33.09 16.16 -7.07
N GLY A 33 33.86 17.08 -6.46
CA GLY A 33 33.56 17.78 -5.21
C GLY A 33 32.30 18.66 -5.29
N GLY A 34 31.21 18.14 -5.80
CA GLY A 34 29.87 18.69 -5.63
C GLY A 34 29.50 18.53 -4.15
N LYS A 35 29.50 19.63 -3.39
CA LYS A 35 28.91 19.68 -2.07
C LYS A 35 27.58 18.94 -2.14
N PRO A 36 27.31 17.97 -1.23
CA PRO A 36 25.99 17.31 -1.21
C PRO A 36 24.94 18.42 -1.16
N ARG A 37 24.09 18.48 -2.19
CA ARG A 37 23.03 19.48 -2.25
C ARG A 37 22.24 19.37 -0.95
N PRO A 38 22.06 20.48 -0.20
CA PRO A 38 21.24 20.42 0.99
C PRO A 38 19.89 19.85 0.59
N PHE A 39 19.42 18.84 1.34
CA PHE A 39 18.13 18.23 1.10
C PHE A 39 17.07 19.33 1.26
N GLU A 40 16.58 19.86 0.15
CA GLU A 40 15.49 20.82 0.17
C GLU A 40 14.25 20.11 0.71
N ALA A 41 13.73 20.61 1.83
CA ALA A 41 12.51 20.09 2.41
C ALA A 41 11.38 20.19 1.36
N PRO A 42 10.62 19.11 1.11
CA PRO A 42 9.57 19.15 0.11
C PRO A 42 8.53 20.22 0.46
N THR A 43 8.03 20.86 -0.58
CA THR A 43 7.04 21.94 -0.46
C THR A 43 5.61 21.39 -0.57
N TYR A 44 4.64 22.12 -0.03
CA TYR A 44 3.22 21.78 -0.21
C TYR A 44 2.83 21.63 -1.68
N LYS A 45 3.37 22.49 -2.57
CA LYS A 45 3.11 22.41 -4.01
C LYS A 45 3.58 21.08 -4.60
N GLN A 46 4.73 20.58 -4.18
CA GLN A 46 5.22 19.27 -4.62
C GLN A 46 4.30 18.14 -4.14
N GLY A 47 3.84 18.18 -2.88
CA GLY A 47 2.86 17.21 -2.38
C GLY A 47 1.55 17.26 -3.18
N PHE A 48 1.05 18.45 -3.48
CA PHE A 48 -0.15 18.63 -4.29
C PHE A 48 0.02 18.06 -5.71
N VAL A 49 1.11 18.42 -6.41
CA VAL A 49 1.40 17.90 -7.76
C VAL A 49 1.52 16.38 -7.76
N LEU A 50 2.18 15.80 -6.76
CA LEU A 50 2.30 14.34 -6.63
C LEU A 50 0.95 13.67 -6.41
N CYS A 51 0.05 14.29 -5.65
CA CYS A 51 -1.32 13.80 -5.51
C CYS A 51 -2.08 13.82 -6.85
N VAL A 52 -1.95 14.87 -7.63
CA VAL A 52 -2.61 15.00 -8.94
C VAL A 52 -2.03 13.97 -9.93
N VAL A 53 -0.72 13.92 -10.06
CA VAL A 53 -0.03 12.96 -10.94
C VAL A 53 -0.32 11.52 -10.51
N GLY A 54 -0.23 11.26 -9.21
CA GLY A 54 -0.61 9.97 -8.62
C GLY A 54 -2.07 9.61 -8.92
N GLY A 55 -2.98 10.59 -8.90
CA GLY A 55 -4.38 10.42 -9.27
C GLY A 55 -4.56 10.00 -10.74
N VAL A 56 -3.87 10.66 -11.69
CA VAL A 56 -3.86 10.25 -13.10
C VAL A 56 -3.37 8.82 -13.24
N ILE A 57 -2.23 8.51 -12.60
CA ILE A 57 -1.64 7.17 -12.65
C ILE A 57 -2.55 6.14 -11.98
N THR A 58 -3.29 6.50 -10.90
CA THR A 58 -4.27 5.60 -10.29
C THR A 58 -5.41 5.27 -11.27
N GLY A 59 -5.83 6.23 -12.09
CA GLY A 59 -6.82 5.99 -13.13
C GLY A 59 -6.33 5.05 -14.23
N LEU A 60 -5.02 4.95 -14.46
CA LEU A 60 -4.40 4.07 -15.45
C LEU A 60 -3.93 2.73 -14.84
N LEU A 61 -3.29 2.81 -13.70
CA LEU A 61 -2.61 1.72 -12.98
C LEU A 61 -2.91 1.86 -11.49
N SER A 62 -4.07 1.42 -11.06
CA SER A 62 -4.64 1.65 -9.73
C SER A 62 -3.66 1.41 -8.56
N PHE A 63 -2.83 0.38 -8.65
CA PHE A 63 -1.88 0.03 -7.59
C PHE A 63 -0.71 1.03 -7.46
N ILE A 64 -0.04 1.34 -8.58
CA ILE A 64 1.14 2.22 -8.57
C ILE A 64 0.74 3.64 -8.21
N GLY A 65 -0.37 4.11 -8.77
CA GLY A 65 -0.90 5.44 -8.49
C GLY A 65 -1.28 5.62 -7.03
N ALA A 66 -1.87 4.60 -6.38
CA ALA A 66 -2.22 4.65 -4.96
C ALA A 66 -1.01 4.92 -4.06
N ALA A 67 0.16 4.33 -4.35
CA ALA A 67 1.39 4.64 -3.61
C ALA A 67 1.81 6.11 -3.76
N LEU A 68 1.73 6.67 -4.98
CA LEU A 68 2.09 8.07 -5.24
C LEU A 68 1.10 9.05 -4.62
N VAL A 69 -0.19 8.75 -4.64
CA VAL A 69 -1.22 9.55 -3.98
C VAL A 69 -0.97 9.60 -2.46
N ALA A 70 -0.74 8.45 -1.84
CA ALA A 70 -0.43 8.39 -0.41
C ALA A 70 0.87 9.14 -0.08
N TYR A 71 1.90 9.00 -0.91
CA TYR A 71 3.16 9.73 -0.80
C TYR A 71 2.95 11.26 -0.85
N GLY A 72 2.23 11.74 -1.87
CA GLY A 72 1.93 13.17 -2.04
C GLY A 72 1.09 13.71 -0.90
N MET A 73 0.12 12.93 -0.40
CA MET A 73 -0.75 13.30 0.71
C MET A 73 0.04 13.49 2.01
N VAL A 74 1.00 12.61 2.31
CA VAL A 74 1.87 12.78 3.48
C VAL A 74 2.64 14.11 3.40
N ILE A 75 3.22 14.45 2.26
CA ILE A 75 3.93 15.72 2.08
C ILE A 75 2.98 16.93 2.29
N ALA A 76 1.82 16.89 1.64
CA ALA A 76 0.87 18.00 1.71
C ALA A 76 0.39 18.28 3.14
N VAL A 77 0.05 17.20 3.87
CA VAL A 77 -0.41 17.27 5.27
C VAL A 77 0.73 17.70 6.20
N TYR A 78 1.93 17.15 6.02
CA TYR A 78 3.11 17.48 6.82
C TYR A 78 3.47 18.96 6.69
N CYS A 79 3.53 19.50 5.47
CA CYS A 79 3.86 20.90 5.21
C CYS A 79 2.84 21.88 5.80
N LYS A 80 1.58 21.49 5.93
CA LYS A 80 0.49 22.32 6.46
C LYS A 80 0.07 21.96 7.89
N LYS A 81 0.89 21.20 8.61
CA LYS A 81 0.63 20.77 10.01
C LYS A 81 -0.78 20.19 10.21
N GLY A 82 -1.21 19.34 9.32
CA GLY A 82 -2.51 18.65 9.40
C GLY A 82 -3.65 19.30 8.62
N HIS A 83 -3.54 20.55 8.15
CA HIS A 83 -4.67 21.29 7.54
C HIS A 83 -4.69 21.28 6.00
N GLY A 84 -3.64 20.79 5.33
CA GLY A 84 -3.47 20.90 3.87
C GLY A 84 -4.07 19.74 3.05
N TRP A 85 -4.97 18.93 3.60
CA TRP A 85 -5.43 17.70 2.97
C TRP A 85 -6.54 17.85 1.92
N PHE A 86 -7.40 18.86 2.10
CA PHE A 86 -8.66 18.96 1.34
C PHE A 86 -8.45 19.20 -0.17
N GLY A 87 -7.59 20.18 -0.53
CA GLY A 87 -7.29 20.48 -1.93
C GLY A 87 -6.71 19.26 -2.70
N PRO A 88 -5.60 18.67 -2.21
CA PRO A 88 -5.04 17.46 -2.82
C PRO A 88 -6.05 16.31 -2.91
N ALA A 89 -6.87 16.11 -1.86
CA ALA A 89 -7.84 15.02 -1.82
C ALA A 89 -8.90 15.16 -2.93
N ILE A 90 -9.58 16.29 -3.00
CA ILE A 90 -10.62 16.51 -4.01
C ILE A 90 -10.05 16.43 -5.42
N THR A 91 -8.93 17.12 -5.65
CA THR A 91 -8.34 17.18 -7.00
C THR A 91 -7.89 15.78 -7.45
N SER A 92 -7.25 14.99 -6.55
CA SER A 92 -6.83 13.62 -6.89
C SER A 92 -8.02 12.74 -7.23
N VAL A 93 -9.09 12.76 -6.43
CA VAL A 93 -10.29 11.96 -6.67
C VAL A 93 -10.94 12.31 -8.01
N LEU A 94 -11.09 13.62 -8.30
CA LEU A 94 -11.68 14.06 -9.56
C LEU A 94 -10.83 13.65 -10.77
N VAL A 95 -9.52 13.88 -10.69
CA VAL A 95 -8.61 13.54 -11.79
C VAL A 95 -8.55 12.02 -12.00
N THR A 96 -8.51 11.22 -10.91
CA THR A 96 -8.57 9.76 -10.99
C THR A 96 -9.87 9.30 -11.67
N GLY A 97 -11.00 9.83 -11.23
CA GLY A 97 -12.30 9.46 -11.79
C GLY A 97 -12.41 9.79 -13.28
N VAL A 98 -12.00 11.00 -13.68
CA VAL A 98 -12.01 11.41 -15.08
C VAL A 98 -11.05 10.55 -15.91
N ALA A 99 -9.81 10.34 -15.46
CA ALA A 99 -8.82 9.55 -16.19
C ALA A 99 -9.30 8.10 -16.39
N ALA A 100 -9.76 7.45 -15.33
CA ALA A 100 -10.26 6.07 -15.41
C ALA A 100 -11.54 5.96 -16.27
N TYR A 101 -12.47 6.91 -16.12
CA TYR A 101 -13.70 6.92 -16.92
C TYR A 101 -13.42 7.03 -18.42
N LEU A 102 -12.53 7.93 -18.83
CA LEU A 102 -12.20 8.14 -20.24
C LEU A 102 -11.45 6.96 -20.86
N LEU A 103 -10.70 6.21 -20.06
CA LEU A 103 -9.83 5.14 -20.57
C LEU A 103 -10.49 3.76 -20.48
N SER A 104 -11.24 3.50 -19.43
CA SER A 104 -11.69 2.14 -19.08
C SER A 104 -13.17 2.05 -18.76
N GLY A 105 -13.86 3.19 -18.66
CA GLY A 105 -15.30 3.25 -18.42
C GLY A 105 -15.71 3.38 -16.94
N PRO A 106 -17.02 3.32 -16.66
CA PRO A 106 -17.57 3.69 -15.34
C PRO A 106 -17.20 2.72 -14.22
N THR A 107 -17.09 1.43 -14.49
CA THR A 107 -16.76 0.41 -13.48
C THR A 107 -15.33 0.59 -12.99
N GLU A 108 -14.39 0.75 -13.91
CA GLU A 108 -12.98 1.00 -13.59
C GLU A 108 -12.79 2.37 -12.91
N ALA A 109 -13.58 3.37 -13.28
CA ALA A 109 -13.57 4.66 -12.61
C ALA A 109 -13.97 4.53 -11.14
N ALA A 110 -15.00 3.77 -10.82
CA ALA A 110 -15.45 3.52 -9.45
C ALA A 110 -14.35 2.81 -8.62
N THR A 111 -13.73 1.78 -9.19
CA THR A 111 -12.64 1.03 -8.55
C THR A 111 -11.42 1.93 -8.30
N SER A 112 -10.99 2.69 -9.33
CA SER A 112 -9.82 3.58 -9.23
C SER A 112 -10.05 4.73 -8.24
N VAL A 113 -11.24 5.31 -8.22
CA VAL A 113 -11.61 6.35 -7.24
C VAL A 113 -11.59 5.79 -5.81
N THR A 114 -12.06 4.57 -5.62
CA THR A 114 -12.05 3.91 -4.32
C THR A 114 -10.61 3.65 -3.85
N ALA A 115 -9.73 3.18 -4.74
CA ALA A 115 -8.31 3.00 -4.46
C ALA A 115 -7.61 4.34 -4.11
N CYS A 116 -7.93 5.40 -4.86
CA CYS A 116 -7.44 6.75 -4.59
C CYS A 116 -7.90 7.26 -3.22
N ALA A 117 -9.18 7.11 -2.88
CA ALA A 117 -9.73 7.52 -1.59
C ALA A 117 -9.07 6.77 -0.42
N LEU A 118 -8.84 5.46 -0.55
CA LEU A 118 -8.09 4.68 0.43
C LEU A 118 -6.66 5.21 0.59
N ALA A 119 -5.97 5.47 -0.52
CA ALA A 119 -4.60 5.98 -0.50
C ALA A 119 -4.49 7.35 0.18
N LEU A 120 -5.45 8.24 -0.07
CA LEU A 120 -5.57 9.54 0.60
C LEU A 120 -5.81 9.37 2.11
N GLY A 121 -6.72 8.48 2.49
CA GLY A 121 -7.01 8.15 3.90
C GLY A 121 -5.79 7.59 4.62
N VAL A 122 -5.06 6.67 4.00
CA VAL A 122 -3.81 6.10 4.55
C VAL A 122 -2.75 7.18 4.67
N GLY A 123 -2.54 8.00 3.63
CA GLY A 123 -1.55 9.09 3.65
C GLY A 123 -1.86 10.12 4.74
N TYR A 124 -3.12 10.51 4.90
CA TYR A 124 -3.56 11.42 5.95
C TYR A 124 -3.36 10.83 7.35
N ALA A 125 -3.85 9.60 7.58
CA ALA A 125 -3.72 8.93 8.87
C ALA A 125 -2.25 8.71 9.25
N PHE A 126 -1.39 8.44 8.27
CA PHE A 126 0.05 8.29 8.47
C PHE A 126 0.70 9.63 8.85
N ALA A 127 0.40 10.70 8.11
CA ALA A 127 0.97 12.03 8.36
C ALA A 127 0.54 12.65 9.70
N THR A 128 -0.64 12.26 10.19
CA THR A 128 -1.19 12.72 11.49
C THR A 128 -0.89 11.75 12.64
N GLU A 129 -0.09 10.70 12.40
CA GLU A 129 0.28 9.66 13.38
C GLU A 129 -0.94 8.93 13.99
N LYS A 130 -2.06 8.92 13.26
CA LYS A 130 -3.31 8.26 13.69
C LYS A 130 -3.53 6.89 13.04
N LEU A 131 -2.56 6.37 12.29
CA LEU A 131 -2.69 5.06 11.63
C LEU A 131 -2.50 3.94 12.66
N THR A 132 -3.58 3.61 13.36
CA THR A 132 -3.68 2.45 14.24
C THR A 132 -4.20 1.23 13.49
N VAL A 133 -4.14 0.03 14.09
CA VAL A 133 -4.75 -1.18 13.53
C VAL A 133 -6.25 -0.98 13.29
N GLY A 134 -6.95 -0.34 14.24
CA GLY A 134 -8.38 -0.05 14.10
C GLY A 134 -8.70 0.86 12.91
N VAL A 135 -7.95 1.95 12.74
CA VAL A 135 -8.11 2.86 11.58
C VAL A 135 -7.77 2.14 10.27
N GLY A 136 -6.71 1.33 10.26
CA GLY A 136 -6.34 0.51 9.10
C GLY A 136 -7.44 -0.47 8.73
N SER A 137 -7.98 -1.21 9.69
CA SER A 137 -9.09 -2.16 9.48
C SER A 137 -10.36 -1.46 8.99
N LEU A 138 -10.68 -0.28 9.54
CA LEU A 138 -11.82 0.51 9.10
C LEU A 138 -11.66 0.98 7.64
N LEU A 139 -10.48 1.46 7.27
CA LEU A 139 -10.19 1.88 5.90
C LEU A 139 -10.30 0.71 4.91
N VAL A 140 -9.73 -0.45 5.26
CA VAL A 140 -9.82 -1.67 4.44
C VAL A 140 -11.28 -2.15 4.33
N GLY A 141 -11.99 -2.22 5.45
CA GLY A 141 -13.40 -2.64 5.47
C GLY A 141 -14.31 -1.70 4.66
N ALA A 142 -14.17 -0.39 4.84
CA ALA A 142 -14.92 0.59 4.07
C ALA A 142 -14.63 0.50 2.56
N THR A 143 -13.35 0.29 2.20
CA THR A 143 -12.94 0.09 0.81
C THR A 143 -13.54 -1.19 0.21
N ALA A 144 -13.48 -2.31 0.93
CA ALA A 144 -14.06 -3.58 0.48
C ALA A 144 -15.56 -3.47 0.29
N LEU A 145 -16.27 -2.81 1.22
CA LEU A 145 -17.70 -2.54 1.11
C LEU A 145 -18.05 -1.60 -0.05
N ALA A 146 -17.23 -0.58 -0.31
CA ALA A 146 -17.43 0.31 -1.44
C ALA A 146 -17.28 -0.43 -2.78
N LEU A 147 -16.24 -1.24 -2.93
CA LEU A 147 -16.02 -2.05 -4.13
C LEU A 147 -17.18 -3.03 -4.35
N LEU A 148 -17.58 -3.76 -3.31
CA LEU A 148 -18.72 -4.67 -3.37
C LEU A 148 -20.02 -3.92 -3.73
N GLY A 149 -20.23 -2.74 -3.13
CA GLY A 149 -21.41 -1.91 -3.38
C GLY A 149 -21.49 -1.39 -4.82
N TYR A 150 -20.37 -1.00 -5.41
CA TYR A 150 -20.33 -0.58 -6.82
C TYR A 150 -20.62 -1.76 -7.76
N ASP A 151 -20.04 -2.92 -7.53
CA ASP A 151 -20.31 -4.09 -8.36
C ASP A 151 -21.76 -4.54 -8.22
N ALA A 152 -22.33 -4.48 -7.01
CA ALA A 152 -23.75 -4.74 -6.80
C ALA A 152 -24.65 -3.76 -7.55
N PHE A 153 -24.29 -2.47 -7.54
CA PHE A 153 -25.02 -1.43 -8.26
C PHE A 153 -24.96 -1.65 -9.78
N PHE A 154 -23.77 -1.92 -10.33
CA PHE A 154 -23.63 -2.17 -11.76
C PHE A 154 -24.29 -3.49 -12.18
N ALA A 155 -24.23 -4.55 -11.37
CA ALA A 155 -24.95 -5.80 -11.60
C ALA A 155 -26.46 -5.55 -11.66
N ALA A 156 -27.02 -4.80 -10.71
CA ALA A 156 -28.44 -4.45 -10.68
C ALA A 156 -28.84 -3.62 -11.91
N MET A 157 -28.02 -2.65 -12.34
CA MET A 157 -28.27 -1.88 -13.56
C MET A 157 -28.26 -2.76 -14.82
N ALA A 158 -27.44 -3.82 -14.84
CA ALA A 158 -27.40 -4.80 -15.93
C ALA A 158 -28.48 -5.87 -15.83
N GLY A 159 -29.38 -5.81 -14.83
CA GLY A 159 -30.43 -6.78 -14.62
C GLY A 159 -29.97 -8.16 -14.15
N THR A 160 -28.79 -8.21 -13.52
CA THR A 160 -28.15 -9.43 -13.01
C THR A 160 -27.84 -9.31 -11.52
N THR A 161 -27.45 -10.41 -10.89
CA THR A 161 -27.04 -10.45 -9.47
C THR A 161 -25.52 -10.58 -9.36
N LEU A 162 -24.95 -10.20 -8.20
CA LEU A 162 -23.51 -10.37 -7.96
C LEU A 162 -23.01 -11.81 -8.11
N PRO A 163 -23.71 -12.85 -7.58
CA PRO A 163 -23.31 -14.23 -7.82
C PRO A 163 -23.32 -14.62 -9.30
N GLU A 164 -24.29 -14.13 -10.07
CA GLU A 164 -24.35 -14.37 -11.52
C GLU A 164 -23.22 -13.68 -12.24
N LEU A 165 -22.87 -12.43 -11.84
CA LEU A 165 -21.71 -11.73 -12.37
C LEU A 165 -20.42 -12.52 -12.11
N ALA A 166 -20.21 -12.98 -10.88
CA ALA A 166 -19.06 -13.79 -10.51
C ALA A 166 -19.00 -15.10 -11.31
N GLN A 167 -20.16 -15.76 -11.50
CA GLN A 167 -20.27 -16.96 -12.32
C GLN A 167 -19.93 -16.70 -13.79
N ASN A 168 -20.40 -15.59 -14.34
CA ASN A 168 -20.10 -15.20 -15.72
C ASN A 168 -18.60 -14.92 -15.92
N VAL A 169 -17.96 -14.22 -14.99
CA VAL A 169 -16.52 -14.00 -15.00
C VAL A 169 -15.78 -15.32 -14.98
N PHE A 170 -16.14 -16.25 -14.07
CA PHE A 170 -15.52 -17.57 -14.03
C PHE A 170 -15.71 -18.32 -15.35
N ASN A 171 -16.93 -18.35 -15.90
CA ASN A 171 -17.24 -19.06 -17.14
C ASN A 171 -16.46 -18.47 -18.34
N GLN A 172 -16.22 -17.17 -18.36
CA GLN A 172 -15.41 -16.52 -19.39
C GLN A 172 -13.96 -17.00 -19.36
N TYR A 173 -13.35 -17.12 -18.17
CA TYR A 173 -12.01 -17.71 -18.03
C TYR A 173 -12.01 -19.20 -18.37
N ALA A 174 -13.01 -19.93 -17.93
CA ALA A 174 -13.16 -21.36 -18.18
C ALA A 174 -13.30 -21.69 -19.67
N SER A 175 -13.98 -20.83 -20.44
CA SER A 175 -14.16 -21.02 -21.89
C SER A 175 -12.83 -20.95 -22.67
N GLN A 176 -11.82 -20.25 -22.15
CA GLN A 176 -10.49 -20.18 -22.76
C GLN A 176 -9.72 -21.50 -22.63
N VAL A 177 -10.17 -22.40 -21.74
CA VAL A 177 -9.55 -23.70 -21.45
C VAL A 177 -10.46 -24.86 -21.90
N SER A 178 -11.53 -24.59 -22.63
CA SER A 178 -12.57 -25.59 -22.99
C SER A 178 -12.09 -26.74 -23.90
N GLY A 179 -10.90 -26.64 -24.49
CA GLY A 179 -10.25 -27.72 -25.28
C GLY A 179 -9.34 -28.65 -24.47
N ALA A 180 -9.32 -28.55 -23.15
CA ALA A 180 -8.39 -29.26 -22.30
C ALA A 180 -8.88 -30.70 -21.99
N SER A 181 -7.94 -31.55 -21.49
CA SER A 181 -8.21 -32.95 -21.11
C SER A 181 -9.30 -33.08 -20.04
N PRO A 182 -9.95 -34.28 -19.91
CA PRO A 182 -10.99 -34.48 -18.89
C PRO A 182 -10.55 -34.17 -17.45
N GLU A 183 -9.27 -34.43 -17.14
CA GLU A 183 -8.68 -34.14 -15.82
C GLU A 183 -8.67 -32.63 -15.52
N ILE A 184 -8.39 -31.80 -16.54
CA ILE A 184 -8.45 -30.34 -16.42
C ILE A 184 -9.90 -29.88 -16.23
N GLN A 185 -10.87 -30.51 -16.88
CA GLN A 185 -12.30 -30.19 -16.74
C GLN A 185 -12.81 -30.51 -15.32
N GLU A 186 -12.37 -31.65 -14.72
CA GLU A 186 -12.68 -31.97 -13.33
C GLU A 186 -12.05 -30.97 -12.35
N GLY A 187 -10.77 -30.62 -12.55
CA GLY A 187 -10.10 -29.57 -11.80
C GLY A 187 -10.81 -28.22 -11.89
N LEU A 188 -11.34 -27.88 -13.09
CA LEU A 188 -12.08 -26.64 -13.32
C LEU A 188 -13.42 -26.61 -12.58
N SER A 189 -14.12 -27.74 -12.48
CA SER A 189 -15.38 -27.85 -11.73
C SER A 189 -15.16 -27.61 -10.23
N THR A 190 -14.09 -28.19 -9.68
CA THR A 190 -13.66 -27.97 -8.28
C THR A 190 -13.24 -26.54 -8.04
N ALA A 191 -12.44 -25.95 -8.96
CA ALA A 191 -12.05 -24.55 -8.90
C ALA A 191 -13.26 -23.60 -8.94
N LYS A 192 -14.29 -23.92 -9.74
CA LYS A 192 -15.55 -23.16 -9.78
C LYS A 192 -16.26 -23.17 -8.42
N ALA A 193 -16.37 -24.32 -7.79
CA ALA A 193 -17.02 -24.44 -6.48
C ALA A 193 -16.28 -23.60 -5.41
N LEU A 194 -14.94 -23.68 -5.40
CA LEU A 194 -14.11 -22.87 -4.51
C LEU A 194 -14.21 -21.37 -4.83
N PHE A 195 -14.18 -20.99 -6.11
CA PHE A 195 -14.33 -19.60 -6.52
C PHE A 195 -15.67 -19.04 -6.06
N MET A 196 -16.78 -19.78 -6.28
CA MET A 196 -18.12 -19.36 -5.88
C MET A 196 -18.30 -19.27 -4.35
N LEU A 197 -17.46 -19.95 -3.57
CA LEU A 197 -17.44 -19.84 -2.11
C LEU A 197 -16.67 -18.62 -1.64
N PHE A 198 -15.55 -18.31 -2.29
CA PHE A 198 -14.57 -17.33 -1.81
C PHE A 198 -14.59 -16.00 -2.57
N TRP A 199 -15.37 -15.85 -3.67
CA TRP A 199 -15.36 -14.61 -4.45
C TRP A 199 -15.65 -13.33 -3.62
N PRO A 200 -16.51 -13.34 -2.58
CA PRO A 200 -16.72 -12.12 -1.80
C PRO A 200 -15.47 -11.68 -1.03
N THR A 201 -14.58 -12.63 -0.66
CA THR A 201 -13.34 -12.33 0.05
C THR A 201 -12.31 -11.62 -0.84
N SER A 202 -12.47 -11.72 -2.17
CA SER A 202 -11.59 -11.04 -3.13
C SER A 202 -11.61 -9.51 -2.95
N TYR A 203 -12.76 -8.93 -2.60
CA TYR A 203 -12.88 -7.49 -2.31
C TYR A 203 -12.03 -7.07 -1.11
N THR A 204 -12.02 -7.90 -0.06
CA THR A 204 -11.16 -7.67 1.10
C THR A 204 -9.69 -7.83 0.73
N GLY A 205 -9.35 -8.83 -0.08
CA GLY A 205 -7.99 -9.05 -0.59
C GLY A 205 -7.51 -7.86 -1.41
N MET A 206 -8.34 -7.33 -2.32
CA MET A 206 -8.04 -6.15 -3.12
C MET A 206 -7.85 -4.91 -2.23
N ALA A 207 -8.75 -4.67 -1.29
CA ALA A 207 -8.66 -3.55 -0.37
C ALA A 207 -7.38 -3.62 0.50
N LEU A 208 -7.00 -4.82 0.98
CA LEU A 208 -5.74 -5.04 1.69
C LEU A 208 -4.52 -4.75 0.81
N LEU A 209 -4.55 -5.19 -0.45
CA LEU A 209 -3.44 -4.94 -1.38
C LEU A 209 -3.26 -3.44 -1.63
N TYR A 210 -4.34 -2.70 -1.90
CA TYR A 210 -4.29 -1.24 -2.03
C TYR A 210 -3.77 -0.58 -0.75
N PHE A 211 -4.22 -1.04 0.42
CA PHE A 211 -3.77 -0.52 1.70
C PHE A 211 -2.26 -0.72 1.93
N VAL A 212 -1.74 -1.92 1.66
CA VAL A 212 -0.31 -2.23 1.80
C VAL A 212 0.53 -1.35 0.89
N ILE A 213 0.12 -1.18 -0.37
CA ILE A 213 0.81 -0.36 -1.35
C ILE A 213 0.78 1.13 -0.96
N ALA A 214 -0.38 1.65 -0.58
CA ALA A 214 -0.54 3.01 -0.10
C ALA A 214 0.32 3.28 1.16
N ARG A 215 0.31 2.32 2.10
CA ARG A 215 1.15 2.39 3.31
C ARG A 215 2.63 2.39 2.98
N PHE A 216 3.06 1.61 1.99
CA PHE A 216 4.45 1.60 1.53
C PHE A 216 4.85 2.98 1.00
N GLY A 217 4.03 3.59 0.15
CA GLY A 217 4.24 4.96 -0.36
C GLY A 217 4.33 5.98 0.77
N ALA A 218 3.37 5.98 1.70
CA ALA A 218 3.34 6.87 2.85
C ALA A 218 4.57 6.71 3.75
N ARG A 219 4.96 5.47 4.07
CA ARG A 219 6.12 5.16 4.91
C ARG A 219 7.43 5.64 4.30
N THR A 220 7.59 5.48 2.99
CA THR A 220 8.81 5.86 2.28
C THR A 220 9.08 7.36 2.40
N VAL A 221 8.06 8.19 2.19
CA VAL A 221 8.23 9.63 2.30
C VAL A 221 8.38 10.10 3.75
N TYR A 222 7.63 9.51 4.67
CA TYR A 222 7.71 9.90 6.08
C TYR A 222 9.10 9.66 6.65
N LYS A 223 9.75 8.54 6.30
CA LYS A 223 11.16 8.28 6.62
C LYS A 223 12.10 9.36 6.10
N ALA A 224 11.87 9.81 4.87
CA ALA A 224 12.69 10.85 4.26
C ALA A 224 12.49 12.21 4.93
N LEU A 225 11.26 12.53 5.37
CA LEU A 225 10.91 13.80 6.02
C LEU A 225 11.44 13.89 7.46
N THR A 226 11.34 12.84 8.24
CA THR A 226 11.69 12.85 9.66
C THR A 226 13.17 12.62 9.91
N ARG A 227 13.90 12.04 8.94
CA ARG A 227 15.32 11.63 9.07
C ARG A 227 15.63 10.79 10.32
N ASP A 228 14.62 10.41 11.07
CA ASP A 228 14.74 9.65 12.30
C ASP A 228 13.98 8.32 12.15
N PRO A 229 14.70 7.20 11.95
CA PRO A 229 14.06 5.89 11.78
C PRO A 229 13.27 5.43 13.02
N GLN A 230 13.51 6.03 14.20
CA GLN A 230 12.80 5.70 15.44
C GLN A 230 11.45 6.42 15.55
N LYS A 231 11.24 7.52 14.82
CA LYS A 231 9.99 8.29 14.79
C LYS A 231 8.95 7.77 13.80
N LEU A 232 9.17 6.59 13.20
CA LEU A 232 8.14 5.99 12.37
C LEU A 232 6.93 5.65 13.23
N PRO A 233 5.71 6.06 12.83
CA PRO A 233 4.50 5.57 13.48
C PRO A 233 4.56 4.05 13.48
N GLN A 234 4.80 3.48 14.65
CA GLN A 234 4.70 2.03 14.82
C GLN A 234 3.22 1.70 14.73
N PHE A 235 2.90 0.60 14.06
CA PHE A 235 1.57 0.04 14.10
C PHE A 235 1.38 -0.42 15.56
N GLN A 236 0.83 0.46 16.38
CA GLN A 236 0.48 0.08 17.73
C GLN A 236 -0.64 -0.95 17.63
N LEU A 237 -0.29 -2.20 17.92
CA LEU A 237 -1.30 -3.18 18.29
C LEU A 237 -2.08 -2.53 19.44
N MET A 238 -3.38 -2.41 19.31
CA MET A 238 -4.21 -2.02 20.42
C MET A 238 -3.86 -2.98 21.55
N ASP A 239 -3.38 -2.44 22.67
CA ASP A 239 -3.41 -3.19 23.93
C ASP A 239 -4.88 -3.52 24.17
N VAL A 240 -5.24 -4.75 23.86
CA VAL A 240 -6.56 -5.29 24.21
C VAL A 240 -6.51 -5.46 25.73
N PRO A 241 -7.40 -4.79 26.48
CA PRO A 241 -7.44 -4.92 27.93
C PRO A 241 -7.74 -6.35 28.36
#